data_fa95441c88b2ad8094d8a5edd8b136e9
#
_entry.id   fa95441c88b2ad8094d8a5edd8b136e9
#
_cell.length_a   1.000
_cell.length_b   1.000
_cell.length_c   1.000
_cell.angle_alpha   90.00
_cell.angle_beta   90.00
_cell.angle_gamma   90.00
#
_symmetry.space_group_name_H-M   'P 1'
#
loop_
_entity.id
_entity.type
_entity.pdbx_description
1 polymer ?
#
loop_
_entity_poly.entity_id
_entity_poly.type
_entity_poly.pdbx_seq_one_letter_code
_entity_poly.pdbx_strand_id
1 'polypeptide(L)'
;LSGQSSERNLGALREEMDAVTLEMVRLLSRRSGLARRIGEAKRGIGAPVDDAARQASLRSKVAAACAGEGEAAMASRLLNFLINESVQVQSDAAPAAATSHTAIFQEAKRLEEEGHDIVHMEVGEPDSAPPEHAAAALAAACAAGHTKYGTAPGIAELRDAAAEIESVHGTPLTRENVIVTMGARFAIYLAIESLLSPGDELVVIEPAWPAYAQCAMRAGVKVTRVRTTLESKWEPDISEIESAITPNTKMIAINYPNNPTGKVLPARRQREIIDVAARRSLYVLSDEIYAPYSLVEWHSALESGHDRTIVTQSLSKSHAMTGFRVGYAVAPPREAQRMARLQSLCLTCVPTPVQHAALAALRAEPPGAARETLERLRGLAPMAAEAGLEFDGPDGAMYVFGRLPRGLDGGEVALECLRRGLAIAPGAGFGGYGPFVRLSACREAPVLARGMDILNSVLSGGGP
;
A
#
# COMPACT_ATOMS: atom_id res chain seq x y z
N LEU A 1 17.30 17.39 -56.36
CA LEU A 1 15.81 17.52 -56.48
C LEU A 1 15.06 16.45 -55.66
N SER A 2 15.66 15.28 -55.36
CA SER A 2 15.00 14.20 -54.57
C SER A 2 14.92 14.48 -53.06
N GLY A 3 15.89 15.19 -52.48
CA GLY A 3 15.91 15.52 -51.04
C GLY A 3 14.81 16.50 -50.62
N GLN A 4 14.56 17.56 -51.38
CA GLN A 4 13.53 18.57 -51.08
C GLN A 4 12.10 18.03 -51.18
N SER A 5 11.85 17.03 -52.04
CA SER A 5 10.57 16.33 -52.13
C SER A 5 10.30 15.49 -50.90
N SER A 6 11.34 14.78 -50.41
CA SER A 6 11.25 13.92 -49.21
C SER A 6 11.06 14.73 -47.92
N GLU A 7 11.73 15.90 -47.81
CA GLU A 7 11.56 16.81 -46.67
C GLU A 7 10.16 17.44 -46.63
N ARG A 8 9.59 17.85 -47.77
CA ARG A 8 8.20 18.33 -47.82
C ARG A 8 7.19 17.28 -47.46
N ASN A 9 7.41 16.01 -47.90
CA ASN A 9 6.54 14.91 -47.55
C ASN A 9 6.60 14.61 -46.04
N LEU A 10 7.81 14.63 -45.44
CA LEU A 10 7.97 14.47 -44.01
C LEU A 10 7.30 15.61 -43.21
N GLY A 11 7.36 16.84 -43.69
CA GLY A 11 6.65 17.98 -43.10
C GLY A 11 5.14 17.78 -43.10
N ALA A 12 4.56 17.38 -44.20
CA ALA A 12 3.12 17.12 -44.30
C ALA A 12 2.66 15.97 -43.39
N LEU A 13 3.44 14.88 -43.29
CA LEU A 13 3.13 13.77 -42.39
C LEU A 13 3.22 14.16 -40.91
N ARG A 14 4.11 15.06 -40.55
CA ARG A 14 4.20 15.60 -39.18
C ARG A 14 2.99 16.48 -38.85
N GLU A 15 2.56 17.35 -39.76
CA GLU A 15 1.36 18.18 -39.59
C GLU A 15 0.10 17.30 -39.44
N GLU A 16 -0.02 16.21 -40.22
CA GLU A 16 -1.11 15.28 -40.11
C GLU A 16 -1.07 14.54 -38.75
N MET A 17 0.10 14.12 -38.29
CA MET A 17 0.28 13.52 -36.96
C MET A 17 -0.13 14.47 -35.84
N ASP A 18 0.26 15.74 -35.94
CA ASP A 18 -0.10 16.79 -34.98
C ASP A 18 -1.62 17.02 -34.95
N ALA A 19 -2.27 17.03 -36.10
CA ALA A 19 -3.72 17.15 -36.19
C ALA A 19 -4.45 15.99 -35.50
N VAL A 20 -4.02 14.75 -35.76
CA VAL A 20 -4.55 13.55 -35.09
C VAL A 20 -4.31 13.60 -33.58
N THR A 21 -3.13 14.04 -33.14
CA THR A 21 -2.80 14.18 -31.70
C THR A 21 -3.72 15.19 -31.03
N LEU A 22 -3.97 16.35 -31.64
CA LEU A 22 -4.89 17.37 -31.12
C LEU A 22 -6.33 16.84 -31.04
N GLU A 23 -6.77 16.08 -32.02
CA GLU A 23 -8.09 15.46 -32.00
C GLU A 23 -8.20 14.45 -30.83
N MET A 24 -7.19 13.62 -30.62
CA MET A 24 -7.14 12.71 -29.47
C MET A 24 -7.26 13.46 -28.14
N VAL A 25 -6.56 14.58 -27.95
CA VAL A 25 -6.67 15.42 -26.76
C VAL A 25 -8.09 15.95 -26.56
N ARG A 26 -8.77 16.41 -27.61
CA ARG A 26 -10.17 16.85 -27.54
C ARG A 26 -11.10 15.73 -27.13
N LEU A 27 -10.92 14.53 -27.69
CA LEU A 27 -11.70 13.33 -27.33
C LEU A 27 -11.45 12.91 -25.88
N LEU A 28 -10.21 12.99 -25.39
CA LEU A 28 -9.87 12.75 -23.98
C LEU A 28 -10.59 13.72 -23.05
N SER A 29 -10.57 15.02 -23.36
CA SER A 29 -11.27 16.04 -22.57
C SER A 29 -12.78 15.79 -22.51
N ARG A 30 -13.39 15.45 -23.65
CA ARG A 30 -14.81 15.07 -23.71
C ARG A 30 -15.11 13.81 -22.90
N ARG A 31 -14.23 12.80 -22.96
CA ARG A 31 -14.36 11.56 -22.22
C ARG A 31 -14.28 11.79 -20.70
N SER A 32 -13.34 12.61 -20.22
CA SER A 32 -13.23 12.99 -18.81
C SER A 32 -14.49 13.72 -18.30
N GLY A 33 -15.06 14.61 -19.08
CA GLY A 33 -16.34 15.27 -18.76
C GLY A 33 -17.50 14.27 -18.63
N LEU A 34 -17.57 13.27 -19.52
CA LEU A 34 -18.55 12.20 -19.42
C LEU A 34 -18.32 11.30 -18.19
N ALA A 35 -17.06 11.02 -17.85
CA ALA A 35 -16.72 10.22 -16.65
C ALA A 35 -17.22 10.91 -15.37
N ARG A 36 -17.04 12.23 -15.21
CA ARG A 36 -17.58 13.00 -14.07
C ARG A 36 -19.10 12.86 -13.96
N ARG A 37 -19.81 13.08 -15.07
CA ARG A 37 -21.29 12.97 -15.11
C ARG A 37 -21.78 11.55 -14.78
N ILE A 38 -21.06 10.52 -15.24
CA ILE A 38 -21.34 9.13 -14.88
C ILE A 38 -21.12 8.92 -13.38
N GLY A 39 -20.05 9.45 -12.81
CA GLY A 39 -19.80 9.39 -11.36
C GLY A 39 -20.90 10.04 -10.55
N GLU A 40 -21.38 11.21 -10.96
CA GLU A 40 -22.53 11.90 -10.34
C GLU A 40 -23.81 11.07 -10.41
N ALA A 41 -24.13 10.50 -11.59
CA ALA A 41 -25.30 9.65 -11.77
C ALA A 41 -25.24 8.37 -10.93
N LYS A 42 -24.08 7.72 -10.87
CA LYS A 42 -23.86 6.50 -10.04
C LYS A 42 -24.08 6.80 -8.56
N ARG A 43 -23.57 7.92 -8.06
CA ARG A 43 -23.81 8.36 -6.67
C ARG A 43 -25.30 8.55 -6.37
N GLY A 44 -26.03 9.16 -7.30
CA GLY A 44 -27.49 9.38 -7.13
C GLY A 44 -28.30 8.09 -6.96
N ILE A 45 -27.79 6.95 -7.43
CA ILE A 45 -28.48 5.65 -7.35
C ILE A 45 -27.73 4.60 -6.50
N GLY A 46 -26.66 4.99 -5.80
CA GLY A 46 -25.85 4.09 -4.99
C GLY A 46 -25.09 3.00 -5.77
N ALA A 47 -24.85 3.21 -7.07
CA ALA A 47 -24.15 2.23 -7.90
C ALA A 47 -22.62 2.32 -7.74
N PRO A 48 -21.89 1.18 -7.77
CA PRO A 48 -20.43 1.18 -7.65
C PRO A 48 -19.76 1.93 -8.80
N VAL A 49 -18.66 2.62 -8.50
CA VAL A 49 -17.85 3.32 -9.51
C VAL A 49 -17.27 2.33 -10.51
N ASP A 50 -16.76 1.21 -10.03
CA ASP A 50 -16.23 0.12 -10.85
C ASP A 50 -17.35 -0.80 -11.37
N ASP A 51 -17.35 -1.07 -12.69
CA ASP A 51 -18.32 -1.89 -13.38
C ASP A 51 -17.57 -2.87 -14.31
N ALA A 52 -17.21 -4.02 -13.76
CA ALA A 52 -16.42 -5.04 -14.43
C ALA A 52 -17.08 -5.55 -15.73
N ALA A 53 -18.41 -5.71 -15.72
CA ALA A 53 -19.15 -6.18 -16.92
C ALA A 53 -19.08 -5.14 -18.04
N ARG A 54 -19.25 -3.87 -17.72
CA ARG A 54 -19.12 -2.76 -18.68
C ARG A 54 -17.71 -2.65 -19.22
N GLN A 55 -16.69 -2.80 -18.37
CA GLN A 55 -15.29 -2.76 -18.79
C GLN A 55 -14.95 -3.93 -19.72
N ALA A 56 -15.40 -5.16 -19.42
CA ALA A 56 -15.21 -6.32 -20.29
C ALA A 56 -15.85 -6.10 -21.65
N SER A 57 -17.09 -5.62 -21.70
CA SER A 57 -17.78 -5.26 -22.95
C SER A 57 -17.00 -4.23 -23.77
N LEU A 58 -16.45 -3.22 -23.12
CA LEU A 58 -15.66 -2.18 -23.81
C LEU A 58 -14.35 -2.73 -24.38
N ARG A 59 -13.66 -3.61 -23.62
CA ARG A 59 -12.45 -4.30 -24.09
C ARG A 59 -12.72 -5.13 -25.36
N SER A 60 -13.80 -5.90 -25.36
CA SER A 60 -14.18 -6.68 -26.54
C SER A 60 -14.44 -5.80 -27.76
N LYS A 61 -15.12 -4.67 -27.59
CA LYS A 61 -15.40 -3.71 -28.68
C LYS A 61 -14.13 -3.07 -29.24
N VAL A 62 -13.17 -2.69 -28.36
CA VAL A 62 -11.89 -2.12 -28.78
C VAL A 62 -11.05 -3.17 -29.52
N ALA A 63 -10.96 -4.40 -29.00
CA ALA A 63 -10.23 -5.48 -29.67
C ALA A 63 -10.80 -5.79 -31.07
N ALA A 64 -12.12 -5.79 -31.22
CA ALA A 64 -12.79 -6.03 -32.50
C ALA A 64 -12.62 -4.88 -33.53
N ALA A 65 -12.26 -3.68 -33.06
CA ALA A 65 -12.04 -2.52 -33.92
C ALA A 65 -10.60 -2.41 -34.46
N CYS A 66 -9.66 -3.23 -33.95
CA CYS A 66 -8.25 -3.19 -34.33
C CYS A 66 -7.98 -4.04 -35.57
N ALA A 67 -7.10 -3.56 -36.46
CA ALA A 67 -6.78 -4.22 -37.73
C ALA A 67 -5.72 -5.36 -37.61
N GLY A 68 -5.02 -5.46 -36.44
CA GLY A 68 -3.99 -6.48 -36.21
C GLY A 68 -3.54 -6.58 -34.75
N GLU A 69 -2.77 -7.65 -34.43
CA GLU A 69 -2.34 -7.95 -33.04
C GLU A 69 -1.52 -6.82 -32.38
N GLY A 70 -0.62 -6.17 -33.14
CA GLY A 70 0.19 -5.06 -32.64
C GLY A 70 -0.65 -3.82 -32.27
N GLU A 71 -1.65 -3.52 -33.10
CA GLU A 71 -2.60 -2.43 -32.86
C GLU A 71 -3.52 -2.76 -31.68
N ALA A 72 -4.00 -4.00 -31.59
CA ALA A 72 -4.82 -4.47 -30.47
C ALA A 72 -4.08 -4.40 -29.14
N ALA A 73 -2.78 -4.74 -29.10
CA ALA A 73 -1.95 -4.62 -27.89
C ALA A 73 -1.77 -3.14 -27.45
N MET A 74 -1.53 -2.24 -28.39
CA MET A 74 -1.43 -0.80 -28.11
C MET A 74 -2.77 -0.23 -27.62
N ALA A 75 -3.87 -0.54 -28.34
CA ALA A 75 -5.22 -0.11 -27.99
C ALA A 75 -5.65 -0.63 -26.60
N SER A 76 -5.29 -1.86 -26.26
CA SER A 76 -5.55 -2.44 -24.93
C SER A 76 -4.84 -1.67 -23.80
N ARG A 77 -3.55 -1.31 -23.99
CA ARG A 77 -2.80 -0.49 -23.01
C ARG A 77 -3.44 0.91 -22.84
N LEU A 78 -3.76 1.57 -23.95
CA LEU A 78 -4.43 2.87 -23.93
C LEU A 78 -5.80 2.78 -23.24
N LEU A 79 -6.59 1.74 -23.57
CA LEU A 79 -7.90 1.55 -22.96
C LEU A 79 -7.82 1.33 -21.44
N ASN A 80 -6.85 0.56 -20.95
CA ASN A 80 -6.64 0.34 -19.52
C ASN A 80 -6.30 1.67 -18.83
N PHE A 81 -5.41 2.47 -19.42
CA PHE A 81 -5.12 3.83 -18.93
C PHE A 81 -6.41 4.67 -18.85
N LEU A 82 -7.19 4.71 -19.94
CA LEU A 82 -8.44 5.48 -19.99
C LEU A 82 -9.52 5.01 -19.03
N ILE A 83 -9.60 3.71 -18.74
CA ILE A 83 -10.51 3.16 -17.72
C ILE A 83 -10.06 3.62 -16.33
N ASN A 84 -8.77 3.48 -16.01
CA ASN A 84 -8.23 3.87 -14.71
C ASN A 84 -8.41 5.37 -14.46
N GLU A 85 -8.11 6.23 -15.44
CA GLU A 85 -8.36 7.67 -15.36
C GLU A 85 -9.86 7.98 -15.14
N SER A 86 -10.76 7.23 -15.78
CA SER A 86 -12.20 7.47 -15.59
C SER A 86 -12.69 7.01 -14.23
N VAL A 87 -12.15 5.93 -13.68
CA VAL A 87 -12.42 5.49 -12.30
C VAL A 87 -11.91 6.55 -11.33
N GLN A 88 -10.70 7.05 -11.54
CA GLN A 88 -10.12 8.12 -10.72
C GLN A 88 -11.00 9.39 -10.74
N VAL A 89 -11.35 9.90 -11.93
CA VAL A 89 -12.20 11.09 -12.10
C VAL A 89 -13.58 10.90 -11.45
N GLN A 90 -14.16 9.70 -11.50
CA GLN A 90 -15.42 9.38 -10.83
C GLN A 90 -15.26 9.33 -9.30
N SER A 91 -14.11 8.89 -8.82
CA SER A 91 -13.77 8.80 -7.39
C SER A 91 -13.39 10.17 -6.82
N ASP A 92 -12.62 10.98 -7.53
CA ASP A 92 -12.19 12.34 -7.12
C ASP A 92 -13.37 13.32 -7.02
N ALA A 93 -14.44 13.07 -7.77
CA ALA A 93 -15.68 13.82 -7.66
C ALA A 93 -16.54 13.43 -6.44
N ALA A 94 -16.09 12.48 -5.63
CA ALA A 94 -16.79 12.07 -4.39
C ALA A 94 -16.26 12.86 -3.19
N PRO A 95 -17.11 13.20 -2.20
CA PRO A 95 -16.68 13.76 -0.91
C PRO A 95 -15.66 12.89 -0.17
N ALA A 96 -15.46 11.63 -0.60
CA ALA A 96 -14.50 10.67 -0.05
C ALA A 96 -13.02 11.13 -0.12
N ALA A 97 -12.65 12.06 -0.98
CA ALA A 97 -11.30 12.63 -0.97
C ALA A 97 -11.01 13.41 0.34
N ALA A 98 -12.02 14.08 0.90
CA ALA A 98 -11.90 14.81 2.17
C ALA A 98 -11.82 13.88 3.40
N THR A 99 -12.19 12.60 3.26
CA THR A 99 -12.26 11.63 4.35
C THR A 99 -11.27 10.46 4.20
N SER A 100 -10.24 10.59 3.37
CA SER A 100 -9.14 9.62 3.35
C SER A 100 -8.24 9.79 4.57
N HIS A 101 -7.59 8.71 5.03
CA HIS A 101 -6.64 8.81 6.15
C HIS A 101 -5.51 9.83 5.89
N THR A 102 -5.10 10.04 4.62
CA THR A 102 -4.11 11.04 4.23
C THR A 102 -4.66 12.46 4.37
N ALA A 103 -5.93 12.68 4.01
CA ALA A 103 -6.58 13.98 4.16
C ALA A 103 -6.77 14.35 5.65
N ILE A 104 -7.20 13.39 6.47
CA ILE A 104 -7.27 13.57 7.94
C ILE A 104 -5.89 13.93 8.51
N PHE A 105 -4.83 13.21 8.11
CA PHE A 105 -3.47 13.51 8.56
C PHE A 105 -3.02 14.92 8.14
N GLN A 106 -3.24 15.33 6.90
CA GLN A 106 -2.87 16.66 6.40
C GLN A 106 -3.63 17.76 7.14
N GLU A 107 -4.93 17.55 7.35
CA GLU A 107 -5.74 18.52 8.07
C GLU A 107 -5.38 18.60 9.56
N ALA A 108 -5.06 17.46 10.20
CA ALA A 108 -4.54 17.45 11.57
C ALA A 108 -3.24 18.25 11.69
N LYS A 109 -2.31 18.08 10.74
CA LYS A 109 -1.06 18.86 10.72
C LYS A 109 -1.30 20.35 10.52
N ARG A 110 -2.24 20.73 9.66
CA ARG A 110 -2.63 22.13 9.46
C ARG A 110 -3.19 22.75 10.75
N LEU A 111 -4.06 22.00 11.46
CA LEU A 111 -4.62 22.45 12.73
C LEU A 111 -3.55 22.59 13.81
N GLU A 112 -2.56 21.69 13.88
CA GLU A 112 -1.40 21.82 14.79
C GLU A 112 -0.59 23.08 14.49
N GLU A 113 -0.36 23.41 13.20
CA GLU A 113 0.34 24.66 12.81
C GLU A 113 -0.45 25.91 13.23
N GLU A 114 -1.78 25.81 13.36
CA GLU A 114 -2.66 26.85 13.88
C GLU A 114 -2.73 26.88 15.42
N GLY A 115 -2.04 25.97 16.10
CA GLY A 115 -1.93 25.93 17.57
C GLY A 115 -2.97 25.04 18.26
N HIS A 116 -3.70 24.20 17.52
CA HIS A 116 -4.61 23.22 18.10
C HIS A 116 -3.86 22.00 18.65
N ASP A 117 -4.29 21.51 19.80
CA ASP A 117 -3.75 20.26 20.39
C ASP A 117 -4.51 19.05 19.82
N ILE A 118 -3.84 18.26 18.99
CA ILE A 118 -4.42 17.11 18.31
C ILE A 118 -3.84 15.78 18.83
N VAL A 119 -4.71 14.87 19.21
CA VAL A 119 -4.35 13.49 19.51
C VAL A 119 -4.30 12.69 18.20
N HIS A 120 -3.12 12.19 17.83
CA HIS A 120 -2.92 11.43 16.60
C HIS A 120 -3.10 9.92 16.82
N MET A 121 -4.21 9.37 16.34
CA MET A 121 -4.48 7.93 16.28
C MET A 121 -4.77 7.43 14.85
N GLU A 122 -4.60 8.29 13.83
CA GLU A 122 -4.78 7.95 12.40
C GLU A 122 -3.51 7.38 11.77
N VAL A 123 -2.34 7.63 12.35
CA VAL A 123 -1.04 7.19 11.82
C VAL A 123 -0.46 6.09 12.68
N GLY A 124 -0.02 5.01 12.03
CA GLY A 124 0.75 3.95 12.68
C GLY A 124 2.24 4.30 12.72
N GLU A 125 2.64 5.25 13.52
CA GLU A 125 4.02 5.67 13.70
C GLU A 125 4.43 5.51 15.16
N PRO A 126 5.38 4.58 15.45
CA PRO A 126 5.90 4.43 16.81
C PRO A 126 6.41 5.77 17.35
N ASP A 127 6.03 6.09 18.57
CA ASP A 127 6.45 7.31 19.26
C ASP A 127 7.82 7.20 19.96
N SER A 128 8.37 5.98 20.00
CA SER A 128 9.71 5.72 20.55
C SER A 128 10.78 6.38 19.67
N ALA A 129 11.88 6.78 20.30
CA ALA A 129 13.06 7.22 19.58
C ALA A 129 13.70 6.05 18.81
N PRO A 130 14.37 6.33 17.67
CA PRO A 130 15.17 5.31 17.00
C PRO A 130 16.33 4.86 17.90
N PRO A 131 16.88 3.64 17.71
CA PRO A 131 18.00 3.16 18.52
C PRO A 131 19.19 4.14 18.46
N GLU A 132 19.75 4.48 19.63
CA GLU A 132 20.86 5.44 19.74
C GLU A 132 22.06 5.02 18.88
N HIS A 133 22.38 3.72 18.86
CA HIS A 133 23.47 3.18 18.06
C HIS A 133 23.23 3.34 16.54
N ALA A 134 21.98 3.38 16.07
CA ALA A 134 21.67 3.64 14.67
C ALA A 134 21.95 5.12 14.32
N ALA A 135 21.57 6.05 15.18
CA ALA A 135 21.88 7.48 15.00
C ALA A 135 23.39 7.72 15.05
N ALA A 136 24.09 7.08 15.99
CA ALA A 136 25.55 7.15 16.10
C ALA A 136 26.23 6.57 14.84
N ALA A 137 25.78 5.45 14.30
CA ALA A 137 26.31 4.86 13.07
C ALA A 137 26.09 5.75 11.84
N LEU A 138 24.94 6.45 11.75
CA LEU A 138 24.70 7.46 10.72
C LEU A 138 25.76 8.56 10.76
N ALA A 139 25.98 9.13 11.93
CA ALA A 139 26.94 10.23 12.14
C ALA A 139 28.38 9.75 11.83
N ALA A 140 28.76 8.56 12.30
CA ALA A 140 30.07 7.97 12.06
C ALA A 140 30.28 7.70 10.55
N ALA A 141 29.29 7.19 9.84
CA ALA A 141 29.36 6.97 8.40
C ALA A 141 29.57 8.28 7.62
N CYS A 142 28.88 9.34 7.99
CA CYS A 142 29.11 10.67 7.42
C CYS A 142 30.54 11.16 7.67
N ALA A 143 31.03 11.05 8.90
CA ALA A 143 32.38 11.47 9.30
C ALA A 143 33.48 10.64 8.58
N ALA A 144 33.22 9.34 8.34
CA ALA A 144 34.11 8.45 7.60
C ALA A 144 34.08 8.65 6.06
N GLY A 145 33.24 9.57 5.57
CA GLY A 145 33.16 9.89 4.14
C GLY A 145 32.30 8.91 3.30
N HIS A 146 31.45 8.11 3.92
CA HIS A 146 30.45 7.28 3.23
C HIS A 146 29.31 8.12 2.62
N THR A 147 29.68 9.19 1.91
CA THR A 147 28.77 10.21 1.36
C THR A 147 28.72 10.18 -0.16
N LYS A 148 29.29 9.16 -0.78
CA LYS A 148 29.32 8.98 -2.23
C LYS A 148 28.21 8.03 -2.67
N TYR A 149 27.96 8.00 -4.00
CA TYR A 149 27.04 7.05 -4.58
C TYR A 149 27.42 5.60 -4.22
N GLY A 150 26.43 4.85 -3.74
CA GLY A 150 26.52 3.42 -3.53
C GLY A 150 25.98 2.62 -4.72
N THR A 151 25.94 1.31 -4.56
CA THR A 151 25.31 0.40 -5.54
C THR A 151 23.78 0.42 -5.39
N ALA A 152 23.08 0.25 -6.50
CA ALA A 152 21.62 0.29 -6.50
C ALA A 152 20.96 -0.73 -5.56
N PRO A 153 21.42 -2.00 -5.45
CA PRO A 153 20.83 -2.95 -4.50
C PRO A 153 21.17 -2.66 -3.03
N GLY A 154 22.09 -1.74 -2.74
CA GLY A 154 22.54 -1.42 -1.40
C GLY A 154 23.91 -1.99 -1.05
N ILE A 155 24.46 -1.58 0.12
CA ILE A 155 25.77 -2.06 0.60
C ILE A 155 25.72 -3.56 0.92
N ALA A 156 26.82 -4.25 0.65
CA ALA A 156 26.91 -5.71 0.77
C ALA A 156 26.61 -6.19 2.19
N GLU A 157 27.17 -5.49 3.18
CA GLU A 157 27.05 -5.85 4.60
C GLU A 157 25.60 -5.77 5.11
N LEU A 158 24.83 -4.80 4.65
CA LEU A 158 23.42 -4.68 5.03
C LEU A 158 22.58 -5.76 4.35
N ARG A 159 22.86 -6.06 3.08
CA ARG A 159 22.19 -7.13 2.34
C ARG A 159 22.50 -8.51 2.93
N ASP A 160 23.73 -8.77 3.38
CA ASP A 160 24.10 -10.00 4.08
C ASP A 160 23.37 -10.13 5.41
N ALA A 161 23.34 -9.06 6.21
CA ALA A 161 22.63 -9.07 7.49
C ALA A 161 21.13 -9.31 7.32
N ALA A 162 20.50 -8.69 6.32
CA ALA A 162 19.09 -8.93 6.01
C ALA A 162 18.85 -10.37 5.51
N ALA A 163 19.72 -10.90 4.65
CA ALA A 163 19.63 -12.28 4.18
C ALA A 163 19.78 -13.30 5.33
N GLU A 164 20.67 -13.07 6.27
CA GLU A 164 20.86 -13.90 7.46
C GLU A 164 19.60 -13.90 8.33
N ILE A 165 19.03 -12.74 8.62
CA ILE A 165 17.81 -12.59 9.43
C ILE A 165 16.64 -13.34 8.78
N GLU A 166 16.41 -13.14 7.49
CA GLU A 166 15.27 -13.73 6.81
C GLU A 166 15.44 -15.24 6.50
N SER A 167 16.69 -15.74 6.49
CA SER A 167 16.97 -17.16 6.29
C SER A 167 16.44 -18.05 7.42
N VAL A 168 16.14 -17.50 8.60
CA VAL A 168 15.55 -18.24 9.73
C VAL A 168 14.17 -18.82 9.39
N HIS A 169 13.51 -18.28 8.36
CA HIS A 169 12.23 -18.78 7.86
C HIS A 169 12.36 -20.01 6.93
N GLY A 170 13.49 -20.71 6.97
CA GLY A 170 13.65 -22.01 6.32
C GLY A 170 14.09 -21.97 4.85
N THR A 171 14.12 -20.79 4.21
CA THR A 171 14.65 -20.60 2.85
C THR A 171 16.07 -20.03 2.94
N PRO A 172 17.12 -20.76 2.50
CA PRO A 172 18.46 -20.20 2.47
C PRO A 172 18.55 -19.00 1.52
N LEU A 173 18.98 -17.86 2.05
CA LEU A 173 19.08 -16.61 1.31
C LEU A 173 20.53 -16.12 1.28
N THR A 174 20.85 -15.37 0.25
CA THR A 174 22.13 -14.67 0.10
C THR A 174 21.85 -13.20 -0.20
N ARG A 175 22.89 -12.35 -0.17
CA ARG A 175 22.75 -10.95 -0.58
C ARG A 175 22.11 -10.76 -1.95
N GLU A 176 22.19 -11.76 -2.83
CA GLU A 176 21.60 -11.67 -4.18
C GLU A 176 20.07 -11.73 -4.16
N ASN A 177 19.49 -12.19 -3.05
CA ASN A 177 18.05 -12.17 -2.81
C ASN A 177 17.56 -10.82 -2.26
N VAL A 178 18.46 -9.94 -1.80
CA VAL A 178 18.09 -8.73 -1.04
C VAL A 178 18.37 -7.47 -1.84
N ILE A 179 17.39 -6.56 -1.83
CA ILE A 179 17.52 -5.18 -2.27
C ILE A 179 17.15 -4.23 -1.13
N VAL A 180 18.06 -3.32 -0.78
CA VAL A 180 17.80 -2.23 0.17
C VAL A 180 16.99 -1.14 -0.53
N THR A 181 15.92 -0.67 0.10
CA THR A 181 14.96 0.27 -0.49
C THR A 181 14.67 1.45 0.43
N MET A 182 14.05 2.51 -0.09
CA MET A 182 13.57 3.64 0.72
C MET A 182 12.30 3.28 1.50
N GLY A 183 12.40 2.27 2.37
CA GLY A 183 11.31 1.67 3.14
C GLY A 183 10.45 0.74 2.30
N ALA A 184 9.55 -0.02 2.96
CA ALA A 184 8.70 -1.02 2.31
C ALA A 184 7.78 -0.43 1.23
N ARG A 185 7.29 0.80 1.39
CA ARG A 185 6.46 1.46 0.36
C ARG A 185 7.15 1.49 -1.01
N PHE A 186 8.45 1.81 -1.03
CA PHE A 186 9.20 1.84 -2.27
C PHE A 186 9.54 0.44 -2.77
N ALA A 187 9.76 -0.53 -1.86
CA ALA A 187 9.91 -1.93 -2.22
C ALA A 187 8.67 -2.48 -2.94
N ILE A 188 7.47 -2.18 -2.43
CA ILE A 188 6.19 -2.55 -3.04
C ILE A 188 6.05 -1.92 -4.43
N TYR A 189 6.35 -0.63 -4.56
CA TYR A 189 6.35 0.06 -5.85
C TYR A 189 7.31 -0.61 -6.85
N LEU A 190 8.54 -0.87 -6.43
CA LEU A 190 9.55 -1.54 -7.26
C LEU A 190 9.10 -2.95 -7.68
N ALA A 191 8.53 -3.73 -6.77
CA ALA A 191 8.04 -5.08 -7.09
C ALA A 191 6.94 -5.02 -8.15
N ILE A 192 5.92 -4.20 -7.96
CA ILE A 192 4.79 -4.07 -8.88
C ILE A 192 5.26 -3.53 -10.24
N GLU A 193 5.98 -2.42 -10.26
CA GLU A 193 6.39 -1.74 -11.50
C GLU A 193 7.42 -2.54 -12.32
N SER A 194 8.30 -3.31 -11.64
CA SER A 194 9.33 -4.09 -12.35
C SER A 194 8.88 -5.48 -12.76
N LEU A 195 7.88 -6.07 -12.09
CA LEU A 195 7.47 -7.47 -12.32
C LEU A 195 6.19 -7.60 -13.12
N LEU A 196 5.32 -6.58 -13.09
CA LEU A 196 4.05 -6.56 -13.82
C LEU A 196 4.13 -5.62 -15.03
N SER A 197 3.20 -5.79 -15.95
CA SER A 197 3.06 -5.00 -17.17
C SER A 197 1.65 -4.41 -17.25
N PRO A 198 1.46 -3.29 -17.97
CA PRO A 198 0.12 -2.78 -18.25
C PRO A 198 -0.78 -3.86 -18.85
N GLY A 199 -1.95 -4.07 -18.24
CA GLY A 199 -2.91 -5.13 -18.64
C GLY A 199 -2.83 -6.39 -17.77
N ASP A 200 -1.75 -6.60 -17.01
CA ASP A 200 -1.72 -7.62 -15.96
C ASP A 200 -2.71 -7.28 -14.84
N GLU A 201 -2.98 -8.24 -13.96
CA GLU A 201 -3.87 -8.08 -12.80
C GLU A 201 -3.13 -8.42 -11.51
N LEU A 202 -3.39 -7.57 -10.47
CA LEU A 202 -3.00 -7.78 -9.08
C LEU A 202 -4.23 -8.12 -8.25
N VAL A 203 -4.22 -9.23 -7.55
CA VAL A 203 -5.23 -9.56 -6.52
C VAL A 203 -4.79 -8.93 -5.20
N VAL A 204 -5.68 -8.16 -4.57
CA VAL A 204 -5.48 -7.56 -3.24
C VAL A 204 -6.55 -8.06 -2.30
N ILE A 205 -6.15 -8.59 -1.14
CA ILE A 205 -7.08 -9.00 -0.08
C ILE A 205 -7.39 -7.77 0.77
N GLU A 206 -8.67 -7.39 0.83
CA GLU A 206 -9.17 -6.23 1.56
C GLU A 206 -9.83 -6.63 2.90
N PRO A 207 -9.80 -5.76 3.93
CA PRO A 207 -9.28 -4.40 3.92
C PRO A 207 -7.76 -4.38 3.84
N ALA A 208 -7.23 -3.39 3.11
CA ALA A 208 -5.80 -3.32 2.83
C ALA A 208 -5.29 -1.87 2.83
N TRP A 209 -4.00 -1.72 3.09
CA TRP A 209 -3.35 -0.44 2.90
C TRP A 209 -3.42 -0.01 1.42
N PRO A 210 -3.91 1.22 1.12
CA PRO A 210 -4.25 1.61 -0.26
C PRO A 210 -3.07 1.64 -1.23
N ALA A 211 -1.83 1.64 -0.74
CA ALA A 211 -0.65 1.77 -1.61
C ALA A 211 -0.49 0.60 -2.59
N TYR A 212 -0.93 -0.62 -2.26
CA TYR A 212 -0.86 -1.75 -3.19
C TYR A 212 -1.67 -1.46 -4.46
N ALA A 213 -2.94 -1.07 -4.27
CA ALA A 213 -3.82 -0.71 -5.37
C ALA A 213 -3.32 0.54 -6.12
N GLN A 214 -2.85 1.57 -5.40
CA GLN A 214 -2.34 2.81 -6.01
C GLN A 214 -1.10 2.55 -6.89
N CYS A 215 -0.14 1.74 -6.42
CA CYS A 215 1.03 1.37 -7.20
C CYS A 215 0.63 0.57 -8.45
N ALA A 216 -0.28 -0.41 -8.32
CA ALA A 216 -0.77 -1.21 -9.44
C ALA A 216 -1.49 -0.35 -10.49
N MET A 217 -2.41 0.51 -10.07
CA MET A 217 -3.11 1.41 -10.99
C MET A 217 -2.15 2.34 -11.74
N ARG A 218 -1.14 2.87 -11.04
CA ARG A 218 -0.12 3.70 -11.69
C ARG A 218 0.68 2.92 -12.74
N ALA A 219 0.98 1.65 -12.49
CA ALA A 219 1.65 0.76 -13.44
C ALA A 219 0.74 0.28 -14.60
N GLY A 220 -0.51 0.72 -14.66
CA GLY A 220 -1.49 0.24 -15.65
C GLY A 220 -1.96 -1.20 -15.39
N VAL A 221 -1.75 -1.70 -14.18
CA VAL A 221 -2.15 -3.02 -13.71
C VAL A 221 -3.55 -2.95 -13.14
N LYS A 222 -4.42 -3.87 -13.52
CA LYS A 222 -5.78 -3.95 -12.97
C LYS A 222 -5.72 -4.53 -11.55
N VAL A 223 -6.51 -3.94 -10.64
CA VAL A 223 -6.65 -4.43 -9.28
C VAL A 223 -7.96 -5.22 -9.15
N THR A 224 -7.85 -6.49 -8.79
CA THR A 224 -8.99 -7.33 -8.42
C THR A 224 -8.99 -7.50 -6.91
N ARG A 225 -10.13 -7.23 -6.26
CA ARG A 225 -10.26 -7.17 -4.80
C ARG A 225 -11.00 -8.40 -4.29
N VAL A 226 -10.39 -9.08 -3.31
CA VAL A 226 -11.03 -10.13 -2.52
C VAL A 226 -11.36 -9.53 -1.16
N ARG A 227 -12.64 -9.43 -0.84
CA ARG A 227 -13.10 -8.75 0.37
C ARG A 227 -13.21 -9.73 1.52
N THR A 228 -12.68 -9.36 2.67
CA THR A 228 -12.96 -10.05 3.94
C THR A 228 -13.92 -9.22 4.79
N THR A 229 -14.50 -9.82 5.79
CA THR A 229 -15.49 -9.17 6.67
C THR A 229 -15.15 -9.41 8.14
N LEU A 230 -15.77 -8.62 9.02
CA LEU A 230 -15.67 -8.83 10.44
C LEU A 230 -16.24 -10.22 10.85
N GLU A 231 -17.30 -10.66 10.18
CA GLU A 231 -17.95 -11.95 10.41
C GLU A 231 -17.06 -13.13 10.01
N SER A 232 -16.20 -12.95 8.98
CA SER A 232 -15.16 -13.93 8.62
C SER A 232 -13.90 -13.78 9.47
N LYS A 233 -13.89 -12.92 10.48
CA LYS A 233 -12.72 -12.58 11.29
C LYS A 233 -11.52 -12.12 10.45
N TRP A 234 -11.79 -11.44 9.37
CA TRP A 234 -10.81 -10.93 8.40
C TRP A 234 -9.96 -12.02 7.73
N GLU A 235 -10.41 -13.28 7.78
CA GLU A 235 -9.81 -14.37 7.04
C GLU A 235 -10.40 -14.45 5.63
N PRO A 236 -9.56 -14.49 4.58
CA PRO A 236 -10.04 -14.61 3.22
C PRO A 236 -10.56 -16.02 2.92
N ASP A 237 -11.61 -16.10 2.13
CA ASP A 237 -12.07 -17.38 1.56
C ASP A 237 -11.18 -17.75 0.36
N ILE A 238 -10.62 -18.96 0.39
CA ILE A 238 -9.73 -19.45 -0.67
C ILE A 238 -10.47 -19.59 -2.00
N SER A 239 -11.75 -19.97 -1.99
CA SER A 239 -12.58 -20.07 -3.19
C SER A 239 -12.82 -18.71 -3.85
N GLU A 240 -12.94 -17.65 -3.06
CA GLU A 240 -13.03 -16.28 -3.58
C GLU A 240 -11.71 -15.82 -4.20
N ILE A 241 -10.56 -16.16 -3.58
CA ILE A 241 -9.25 -15.90 -4.17
C ILE A 241 -9.10 -16.63 -5.51
N GLU A 242 -9.43 -17.93 -5.56
CA GLU A 242 -9.37 -18.71 -6.80
C GLU A 242 -10.29 -18.16 -7.89
N SER A 243 -11.49 -17.70 -7.53
CA SER A 243 -12.45 -17.10 -8.44
C SER A 243 -12.02 -15.72 -8.96
N ALA A 244 -11.22 -14.99 -8.18
CA ALA A 244 -10.65 -13.68 -8.55
C ALA A 244 -9.49 -13.78 -9.55
N ILE A 245 -8.89 -14.97 -9.72
CA ILE A 245 -7.76 -15.20 -10.60
C ILE A 245 -8.23 -15.38 -12.04
N THR A 246 -7.66 -14.59 -12.95
CA THR A 246 -7.86 -14.69 -14.40
C THR A 246 -6.53 -15.05 -15.09
N PRO A 247 -6.52 -15.33 -16.41
CA PRO A 247 -5.27 -15.53 -17.15
C PRO A 247 -4.31 -14.34 -17.10
N ASN A 248 -4.82 -13.14 -16.83
CA ASN A 248 -4.02 -11.92 -16.72
C ASN A 248 -3.48 -11.68 -15.30
N THR A 249 -3.95 -12.41 -14.31
CA THR A 249 -3.44 -12.28 -12.93
C THR A 249 -2.00 -12.74 -12.88
N LYS A 250 -1.13 -11.91 -12.26
CA LYS A 250 0.31 -12.18 -12.12
C LYS A 250 0.80 -12.13 -10.69
N MET A 251 0.05 -11.50 -9.79
CA MET A 251 0.49 -11.31 -8.41
C MET A 251 -0.70 -11.30 -7.45
N ILE A 252 -0.49 -11.84 -6.25
CA ILE A 252 -1.37 -11.69 -5.08
C ILE A 252 -0.59 -10.89 -4.04
N ALA A 253 -1.17 -9.79 -3.53
CA ALA A 253 -0.60 -9.03 -2.43
C ALA A 253 -1.29 -9.39 -1.11
N ILE A 254 -0.48 -9.69 -0.09
CA ILE A 254 -0.89 -9.99 1.28
C ILE A 254 -0.11 -9.11 2.25
N ASN A 255 -0.73 -8.79 3.40
CA ASN A 255 -0.10 -8.05 4.47
C ASN A 255 -0.60 -8.60 5.81
N TYR A 256 0.25 -9.34 6.51
CA TYR A 256 -0.05 -9.91 7.82
C TYR A 256 1.22 -9.91 8.70
N PRO A 257 1.14 -9.38 9.94
CA PRO A 257 -0.03 -8.78 10.59
C PRO A 257 -0.62 -7.62 9.77
N ASN A 258 -1.95 -7.56 9.69
CA ASN A 258 -2.64 -6.72 8.70
C ASN A 258 -2.81 -5.27 9.17
N ASN A 259 -2.62 -4.35 8.26
CA ASN A 259 -3.10 -2.98 8.34
C ASN A 259 -4.30 -2.83 7.39
N PRO A 260 -5.55 -2.64 7.90
CA PRO A 260 -5.86 -1.99 9.19
C PRO A 260 -6.34 -2.91 10.33
N THR A 261 -6.63 -4.19 10.08
CA THR A 261 -7.43 -5.02 11.00
C THR A 261 -6.68 -5.53 12.22
N GLY A 262 -5.34 -5.55 12.19
CA GLY A 262 -4.54 -6.23 13.20
C GLY A 262 -4.57 -7.77 13.11
N LYS A 263 -5.20 -8.34 12.07
CA LYS A 263 -5.27 -9.79 11.89
C LYS A 263 -3.90 -10.39 11.62
N VAL A 264 -3.63 -11.53 12.26
CA VAL A 264 -2.53 -12.44 11.91
C VAL A 264 -3.15 -13.71 11.34
N LEU A 265 -2.73 -14.14 10.16
CA LEU A 265 -3.25 -15.36 9.58
C LEU A 265 -2.66 -16.60 10.28
N PRO A 266 -3.49 -17.61 10.55
CA PRO A 266 -2.97 -18.94 10.92
C PRO A 266 -2.07 -19.47 9.79
N ALA A 267 -0.97 -20.17 10.14
CA ALA A 267 -0.03 -20.75 9.19
C ALA A 267 -0.71 -21.52 8.05
N ARG A 268 -1.74 -22.31 8.40
CA ARG A 268 -2.53 -23.06 7.43
C ARG A 268 -3.18 -22.14 6.38
N ARG A 269 -3.83 -21.05 6.81
CA ARG A 269 -4.53 -20.15 5.91
C ARG A 269 -3.55 -19.41 4.99
N GLN A 270 -2.43 -18.96 5.53
CA GLN A 270 -1.38 -18.34 4.73
C GLN A 270 -0.81 -19.31 3.69
N ARG A 271 -0.54 -20.55 4.07
CA ARG A 271 -0.10 -21.59 3.14
C ARG A 271 -1.11 -21.87 2.03
N GLU A 272 -2.40 -21.98 2.36
CA GLU A 272 -3.48 -22.18 1.38
C GLU A 272 -3.49 -21.07 0.30
N ILE A 273 -3.28 -19.79 0.71
CA ILE A 273 -3.17 -18.66 -0.24
C ILE A 273 -1.95 -18.81 -1.14
N ILE A 274 -0.80 -19.15 -0.56
CA ILE A 274 0.45 -19.29 -1.33
C ILE A 274 0.38 -20.51 -2.26
N ASP A 275 -0.26 -21.60 -1.86
CA ASP A 275 -0.48 -22.77 -2.69
C ASP A 275 -1.35 -22.44 -3.92
N VAL A 276 -2.37 -21.57 -3.78
CA VAL A 276 -3.13 -21.04 -4.92
C VAL A 276 -2.21 -20.29 -5.87
N ALA A 277 -1.36 -19.40 -5.36
CA ALA A 277 -0.40 -18.67 -6.17
C ALA A 277 0.59 -19.60 -6.88
N ALA A 278 1.11 -20.60 -6.18
CA ALA A 278 2.05 -21.58 -6.73
C ALA A 278 1.43 -22.40 -7.88
N ARG A 279 0.21 -22.93 -7.69
CA ARG A 279 -0.51 -23.67 -8.74
C ARG A 279 -0.75 -22.85 -10.00
N ARG A 280 -0.85 -21.54 -9.87
CA ARG A 280 -1.10 -20.59 -10.97
C ARG A 280 0.16 -19.86 -11.44
N SER A 281 1.33 -20.18 -10.89
CA SER A 281 2.61 -19.52 -11.17
C SER A 281 2.56 -18.00 -10.97
N LEU A 282 1.83 -17.53 -9.94
CA LEU A 282 1.72 -16.12 -9.59
C LEU A 282 2.83 -15.71 -8.65
N TYR A 283 3.19 -14.43 -8.65
CA TYR A 283 3.98 -13.85 -7.58
C TYR A 283 3.12 -13.68 -6.30
N VAL A 284 3.75 -13.84 -5.15
CA VAL A 284 3.22 -13.44 -3.86
C VAL A 284 4.02 -12.24 -3.37
N LEU A 285 3.37 -11.10 -3.20
CA LEU A 285 3.94 -9.92 -2.54
C LEU A 285 3.45 -9.91 -1.10
N SER A 286 4.31 -10.30 -0.17
CA SER A 286 4.04 -10.33 1.27
C SER A 286 4.64 -9.11 1.94
N ASP A 287 3.81 -8.20 2.43
CA ASP A 287 4.26 -7.06 3.22
C ASP A 287 4.27 -7.43 4.70
N GLU A 288 5.46 -7.68 5.23
CA GLU A 288 5.69 -8.24 6.58
C GLU A 288 6.25 -7.21 7.58
N ILE A 289 6.05 -5.92 7.29
CA ILE A 289 6.60 -4.82 8.12
C ILE A 289 6.10 -4.84 9.58
N TYR A 290 5.00 -5.53 9.85
CA TYR A 290 4.44 -5.69 11.19
C TYR A 290 4.79 -7.03 11.85
N ALA A 291 5.67 -7.84 11.27
CA ALA A 291 6.11 -9.13 11.83
C ALA A 291 6.49 -9.05 13.34
N PRO A 292 7.24 -8.02 13.81
CA PRO A 292 7.56 -7.88 15.22
C PRO A 292 6.35 -7.54 16.13
N TYR A 293 5.23 -7.16 15.52
CA TYR A 293 4.01 -6.76 16.22
C TYR A 293 2.97 -7.88 16.18
N SER A 294 3.31 -9.05 16.70
CA SER A 294 2.37 -10.17 16.79
C SER A 294 2.12 -10.57 18.25
N LEU A 295 0.84 -10.73 18.60
CA LEU A 295 0.38 -11.23 19.90
C LEU A 295 0.15 -12.74 19.87
N VAL A 296 0.15 -13.33 18.68
CA VAL A 296 -0.03 -14.75 18.39
C VAL A 296 1.13 -15.26 17.54
N GLU A 297 1.19 -16.57 17.30
CA GLU A 297 2.20 -17.13 16.40
C GLU A 297 2.05 -16.56 15.00
N TRP A 298 3.16 -16.05 14.43
CA TRP A 298 3.25 -15.47 13.12
C TRP A 298 4.23 -16.25 12.23
N HIS A 299 3.93 -16.32 10.94
CA HIS A 299 4.72 -17.03 9.94
C HIS A 299 5.05 -16.15 8.76
N SER A 300 6.30 -16.22 8.27
CA SER A 300 6.69 -15.56 7.04
C SER A 300 6.19 -16.32 5.81
N ALA A 301 5.89 -15.60 4.74
CA ALA A 301 5.60 -16.21 3.43
C ALA A 301 6.80 -17.01 2.88
N LEU A 302 8.02 -16.72 3.31
CA LEU A 302 9.24 -17.46 2.95
C LEU A 302 9.21 -18.93 3.40
N GLU A 303 8.49 -19.25 4.50
CA GLU A 303 8.36 -20.61 5.01
C GLU A 303 7.67 -21.57 4.02
N SER A 304 6.94 -21.01 3.06
CA SER A 304 6.27 -21.83 2.03
C SER A 304 7.22 -22.43 1.01
N GLY A 305 8.41 -21.85 0.84
CA GLY A 305 9.36 -22.25 -0.21
C GLY A 305 8.90 -21.92 -1.64
N HIS A 306 7.85 -21.12 -1.81
CA HIS A 306 7.38 -20.72 -3.15
C HIS A 306 8.41 -19.81 -3.82
N ASP A 307 8.87 -20.21 -5.01
CA ASP A 307 9.98 -19.60 -5.76
C ASP A 307 9.66 -18.22 -6.37
N ARG A 308 8.42 -17.71 -6.20
CA ARG A 308 7.98 -16.39 -6.66
C ARG A 308 7.48 -15.51 -5.52
N THR A 309 8.00 -15.74 -4.33
CA THR A 309 7.68 -14.91 -3.16
C THR A 309 8.58 -13.69 -3.10
N ILE A 310 7.96 -12.52 -2.89
CA ILE A 310 8.63 -11.25 -2.59
C ILE A 310 8.15 -10.83 -1.21
N VAL A 311 9.08 -10.70 -0.27
CA VAL A 311 8.80 -10.17 1.07
C VAL A 311 9.29 -8.74 1.17
N THR A 312 8.52 -7.85 1.78
CA THR A 312 8.95 -6.48 2.07
C THR A 312 9.04 -6.24 3.55
N GLN A 313 10.16 -5.65 3.96
CA GLN A 313 10.49 -5.32 5.35
C GLN A 313 10.91 -3.86 5.49
N SER A 314 10.76 -3.30 6.67
CA SER A 314 11.18 -1.93 6.94
C SER A 314 11.56 -1.73 8.40
N LEU A 315 12.63 -0.98 8.63
CA LEU A 315 13.02 -0.55 9.96
C LEU A 315 12.11 0.58 10.49
N SER A 316 11.22 1.11 9.65
CA SER A 316 10.28 2.17 10.05
C SER A 316 9.44 1.78 11.26
N LYS A 317 8.96 0.52 11.32
CA LYS A 317 8.13 0.04 12.43
C LYS A 317 8.95 -0.70 13.47
N SER A 318 9.67 -1.72 13.06
CA SER A 318 10.47 -2.58 13.94
C SER A 318 11.49 -1.81 14.81
N HIS A 319 12.03 -0.70 14.30
CA HIS A 319 13.09 0.07 14.94
C HIS A 319 12.75 1.57 15.13
N ALA A 320 11.47 1.95 15.02
CA ALA A 320 11.04 3.36 15.12
C ALA A 320 11.83 4.32 14.21
N MET A 321 12.25 3.86 13.04
CA MET A 321 13.10 4.60 12.09
C MET A 321 12.28 5.13 10.90
N THR A 322 11.08 5.66 11.13
CA THR A 322 10.18 6.14 10.07
C THR A 322 10.81 7.22 9.20
N GLY A 323 11.53 8.17 9.82
CA GLY A 323 12.21 9.28 9.16
C GLY A 323 13.49 8.90 8.42
N PHE A 324 14.11 7.76 8.72
CA PHE A 324 15.32 7.28 8.04
C PHE A 324 15.04 6.78 6.62
N ARG A 325 13.79 6.45 6.32
CA ARG A 325 13.38 5.97 4.99
C ARG A 325 14.21 4.77 4.52
N VAL A 326 14.33 3.72 5.34
CA VAL A 326 15.10 2.52 5.01
C VAL A 326 14.32 1.25 5.30
N GLY A 327 14.46 0.28 4.42
CA GLY A 327 13.91 -1.06 4.47
C GLY A 327 14.56 -1.91 3.39
N TYR A 328 14.01 -3.08 3.15
CA TYR A 328 14.50 -3.98 2.11
C TYR A 328 13.37 -4.86 1.56
N ALA A 329 13.63 -5.45 0.41
CA ALA A 329 12.85 -6.57 -0.09
C ALA A 329 13.74 -7.81 -0.21
N VAL A 330 13.12 -8.97 0.06
CA VAL A 330 13.67 -10.28 -0.26
C VAL A 330 12.90 -10.82 -1.45
N ALA A 331 13.60 -11.24 -2.49
CA ALA A 331 13.01 -11.77 -3.71
C ALA A 331 13.96 -12.81 -4.34
N PRO A 332 13.50 -13.62 -5.30
CA PRO A 332 14.40 -14.42 -6.09
C PRO A 332 15.47 -13.53 -6.75
N PRO A 333 16.72 -13.97 -6.94
CA PRO A 333 17.83 -13.11 -7.37
C PRO A 333 17.57 -12.34 -8.66
N ARG A 334 16.86 -12.96 -9.62
CA ARG A 334 16.49 -12.33 -10.89
C ARG A 334 15.51 -11.16 -10.68
N GLU A 335 14.54 -11.34 -9.82
CA GLU A 335 13.51 -10.35 -9.47
C GLU A 335 14.12 -9.22 -8.65
N ALA A 336 14.96 -9.52 -7.66
CA ALA A 336 15.74 -8.54 -6.91
C ALA A 336 16.61 -7.66 -7.84
N GLN A 337 17.23 -8.27 -8.87
CA GLN A 337 18.01 -7.53 -9.87
C GLN A 337 17.13 -6.63 -10.75
N ARG A 338 15.92 -7.08 -11.14
CA ARG A 338 14.96 -6.23 -11.88
C ARG A 338 14.52 -5.02 -11.06
N MET A 339 14.19 -5.23 -9.78
CA MET A 339 13.86 -4.16 -8.84
C MET A 339 15.03 -3.18 -8.68
N ALA A 340 16.27 -3.68 -8.54
CA ALA A 340 17.47 -2.84 -8.41
C ALA A 340 17.74 -1.99 -9.66
N ARG A 341 17.49 -2.51 -10.86
CA ARG A 341 17.58 -1.73 -12.12
C ARG A 341 16.59 -0.57 -12.13
N LEU A 342 15.34 -0.82 -11.73
CA LEU A 342 14.34 0.24 -11.64
C LEU A 342 14.70 1.26 -10.55
N GLN A 343 15.16 0.82 -9.38
CA GLN A 343 15.66 1.71 -8.33
C GLN A 343 16.79 2.61 -8.82
N SER A 344 17.73 2.06 -9.60
CA SER A 344 18.82 2.85 -10.18
C SER A 344 18.33 3.99 -11.07
N LEU A 345 17.23 3.78 -11.81
CA LEU A 345 16.61 4.84 -12.62
C LEU A 345 15.88 5.89 -11.79
N CYS A 346 15.28 5.48 -10.65
CA CYS A 346 14.47 6.38 -9.82
C CYS A 346 15.31 7.25 -8.89
N LEU A 347 16.37 6.68 -8.26
CA LEU A 347 17.11 7.37 -7.19
C LEU A 347 18.57 6.93 -7.04
N THR A 348 19.11 6.17 -7.99
CA THR A 348 20.46 5.59 -7.99
C THR A 348 20.63 4.54 -6.89
N CYS A 349 20.60 4.91 -5.61
CA CYS A 349 20.71 4.04 -4.44
C CYS A 349 20.07 4.72 -3.20
N VAL A 350 19.79 3.94 -2.17
CA VAL A 350 19.46 4.49 -0.84
C VAL A 350 20.69 5.23 -0.28
N PRO A 351 20.55 6.36 0.43
CA PRO A 351 21.69 7.09 0.98
C PRO A 351 22.59 6.19 1.82
N THR A 352 23.88 6.14 1.46
CA THR A 352 24.84 5.23 2.09
C THR A 352 24.95 5.40 3.61
N PRO A 353 24.97 6.62 4.20
CA PRO A 353 24.99 6.78 5.65
C PRO A 353 23.77 6.16 6.34
N VAL A 354 22.59 6.25 5.72
CA VAL A 354 21.36 5.64 6.24
C VAL A 354 21.44 4.11 6.23
N GLN A 355 22.11 3.53 5.23
CA GLN A 355 22.32 2.08 5.17
C GLN A 355 23.24 1.60 6.29
N HIS A 356 24.25 2.37 6.69
CA HIS A 356 25.10 2.05 7.85
C HIS A 356 24.30 2.12 9.16
N ALA A 357 23.39 3.10 9.30
CA ALA A 357 22.49 3.16 10.43
C ALA A 357 21.56 1.92 10.48
N ALA A 358 20.99 1.53 9.34
CA ALA A 358 20.17 0.35 9.24
C ALA A 358 20.92 -0.95 9.58
N LEU A 359 22.16 -1.07 9.11
CA LEU A 359 23.04 -2.21 9.45
C LEU A 359 23.30 -2.29 10.97
N ALA A 360 23.61 -1.16 11.60
CA ALA A 360 23.80 -1.12 13.04
C ALA A 360 22.53 -1.53 13.78
N ALA A 361 21.37 -1.04 13.34
CA ALA A 361 20.07 -1.38 13.92
C ALA A 361 19.74 -2.88 13.80
N LEU A 362 19.97 -3.48 12.63
CA LEU A 362 19.68 -4.91 12.40
C LEU A 362 20.62 -5.87 13.16
N ARG A 363 21.83 -5.44 13.46
CA ARG A 363 22.82 -6.25 14.21
C ARG A 363 22.66 -6.19 15.72
N ALA A 364 21.89 -5.26 16.21
CA ALA A 364 21.59 -5.12 17.63
C ALA A 364 20.29 -5.85 18.00
N GLU A 365 20.05 -6.01 19.29
CA GLU A 365 18.75 -6.48 19.74
C GLU A 365 17.64 -5.51 19.31
N PRO A 366 16.49 -6.02 18.84
CA PRO A 366 15.37 -5.17 18.47
C PRO A 366 14.96 -4.26 19.64
N PRO A 367 14.66 -2.99 19.38
CA PRO A 367 14.20 -2.08 20.43
C PRO A 367 12.86 -2.55 21.01
N GLY A 368 12.58 -2.19 22.26
CA GLY A 368 11.34 -2.53 22.95
C GLY A 368 10.06 -1.93 22.35
N ALA A 369 10.18 -1.07 21.34
CA ALA A 369 9.08 -0.33 20.71
C ALA A 369 7.89 -1.21 20.28
N ALA A 370 8.16 -2.38 19.70
CA ALA A 370 7.10 -3.30 19.31
C ALA A 370 6.34 -3.85 20.53
N ARG A 371 7.06 -4.29 21.56
CA ARG A 371 6.47 -4.79 22.81
C ARG A 371 5.63 -3.71 23.50
N GLU A 372 6.17 -2.51 23.65
CA GLU A 372 5.45 -1.38 24.25
C GLU A 372 4.18 -1.03 23.50
N THR A 373 4.24 -0.99 22.17
CA THR A 373 3.07 -0.73 21.32
C THR A 373 2.03 -1.85 21.46
N LEU A 374 2.45 -3.12 21.54
CA LEU A 374 1.54 -4.24 21.76
C LEU A 374 0.89 -4.20 23.16
N GLU A 375 1.60 -3.76 24.18
CA GLU A 375 1.02 -3.53 25.51
C GLU A 375 -0.05 -2.42 25.48
N ARG A 376 0.25 -1.32 24.77
CA ARG A 376 -0.72 -0.23 24.55
C ARG A 376 -1.92 -0.69 23.74
N LEU A 377 -1.72 -1.54 22.73
CA LEU A 377 -2.79 -2.12 21.93
C LEU A 377 -3.73 -2.99 22.78
N ARG A 378 -3.18 -3.78 23.71
CA ARG A 378 -3.98 -4.55 24.69
C ARG A 378 -4.81 -3.65 25.60
N GLY A 379 -4.30 -2.45 25.92
CA GLY A 379 -5.05 -1.45 26.71
C GLY A 379 -6.10 -0.70 25.89
N LEU A 380 -5.82 -0.41 24.61
CA LEU A 380 -6.71 0.30 23.71
C LEU A 380 -7.95 -0.54 23.32
N ALA A 381 -7.77 -1.83 23.09
CA ALA A 381 -8.86 -2.69 22.63
C ALA A 381 -10.10 -2.69 23.56
N PRO A 382 -9.98 -2.90 24.89
CA PRO A 382 -11.16 -2.81 25.76
C PRO A 382 -11.78 -1.41 25.76
N MET A 383 -11.00 -0.33 25.71
CA MET A 383 -11.53 1.04 25.63
C MET A 383 -12.34 1.26 24.35
N ALA A 384 -11.89 0.70 23.21
CA ALA A 384 -12.60 0.75 21.95
C ALA A 384 -13.92 -0.04 22.00
N ALA A 385 -13.92 -1.20 22.66
CA ALA A 385 -15.14 -1.99 22.87
C ALA A 385 -16.15 -1.25 23.79
N GLU A 386 -15.69 -0.63 24.87
CA GLU A 386 -16.51 0.19 25.75
C GLU A 386 -17.12 1.42 25.03
N ALA A 387 -16.39 1.97 24.04
CA ALA A 387 -16.90 3.02 23.15
C ALA A 387 -17.95 2.51 22.14
N GLY A 388 -18.28 1.22 22.13
CA GLY A 388 -19.26 0.61 21.24
C GLY A 388 -18.73 0.23 19.86
N LEU A 389 -17.40 0.19 19.65
CA LEU A 389 -16.82 -0.34 18.43
C LEU A 389 -16.87 -1.87 18.43
N GLU A 390 -17.28 -2.45 17.32
CA GLU A 390 -17.29 -3.89 17.12
C GLU A 390 -16.10 -4.29 16.24
N PHE A 391 -15.24 -5.21 16.73
CA PHE A 391 -14.03 -5.68 16.03
C PHE A 391 -13.66 -7.11 16.44
N ASP A 392 -12.83 -7.77 15.63
CA ASP A 392 -12.21 -9.06 15.94
C ASP A 392 -10.71 -8.84 16.17
N GLY A 393 -10.15 -9.46 17.20
CA GLY A 393 -8.76 -9.27 17.59
C GLY A 393 -8.57 -8.03 18.49
N PRO A 394 -7.48 -7.25 18.29
CA PRO A 394 -6.38 -7.46 17.33
C PRO A 394 -5.43 -8.61 17.72
N ASP A 395 -5.00 -9.37 16.72
CA ASP A 395 -3.98 -10.42 16.88
C ASP A 395 -2.55 -9.85 16.81
N GLY A 396 -2.41 -8.64 16.26
CA GLY A 396 -1.12 -7.98 16.05
C GLY A 396 -1.22 -6.63 15.35
N ALA A 397 -0.16 -6.23 14.66
CA ALA A 397 0.08 -4.90 14.17
C ALA A 397 0.00 -3.85 15.29
N MET A 398 -0.54 -2.67 15.02
CA MET A 398 -0.65 -1.59 16.00
C MET A 398 -2.02 -0.90 15.94
N TYR A 399 -3.06 -1.64 15.51
CA TYR A 399 -4.35 -1.05 15.17
C TYR A 399 -5.52 -1.81 15.77
N VAL A 400 -6.56 -1.05 16.10
CA VAL A 400 -7.93 -1.54 16.23
C VAL A 400 -8.71 -1.04 15.02
N PHE A 401 -9.36 -1.96 14.29
CA PHE A 401 -10.24 -1.65 13.17
C PHE A 401 -11.66 -1.99 13.54
N GLY A 402 -12.38 -1.00 14.02
CA GLY A 402 -13.69 -1.17 14.62
C GLY A 402 -14.82 -0.69 13.72
N ARG A 403 -15.90 -1.48 13.68
CA ARG A 403 -17.18 -1.10 13.10
C ARG A 403 -17.90 -0.19 14.09
N LEU A 404 -18.32 0.97 13.61
CA LEU A 404 -19.11 1.94 14.37
C LEU A 404 -20.53 1.43 14.65
N PRO A 405 -21.21 1.95 15.68
CA PRO A 405 -22.63 1.72 15.90
C PRO A 405 -23.45 1.98 14.62
N ARG A 406 -24.61 1.29 14.50
CA ARG A 406 -25.44 1.34 13.29
C ARG A 406 -25.81 2.75 12.86
N GLY A 407 -25.69 3.01 11.57
CA GLY A 407 -26.08 4.28 10.94
C GLY A 407 -24.99 5.34 10.90
N LEU A 408 -23.81 5.10 11.51
CA LEU A 408 -22.70 6.04 11.49
C LEU A 408 -21.74 5.74 10.33
N ASP A 409 -21.25 6.80 9.69
CA ASP A 409 -20.22 6.76 8.66
C ASP A 409 -18.85 7.12 9.26
N GLY A 410 -17.81 6.31 8.97
CA GLY A 410 -16.46 6.49 9.52
C GLY A 410 -15.79 7.79 9.11
N GLY A 411 -16.14 8.32 7.93
CA GLY A 411 -15.64 9.60 7.46
C GLY A 411 -16.24 10.77 8.23
N GLU A 412 -17.55 10.74 8.47
CA GLU A 412 -18.24 11.77 9.25
C GLU A 412 -17.75 11.77 10.70
N VAL A 413 -17.65 10.58 11.31
CA VAL A 413 -17.12 10.43 12.68
C VAL A 413 -15.68 10.91 12.76
N ALA A 414 -14.81 10.58 11.79
CA ALA A 414 -13.42 11.03 11.79
C ALA A 414 -13.30 12.56 11.68
N LEU A 415 -14.14 13.21 10.88
CA LEU A 415 -14.15 14.67 10.77
C LEU A 415 -14.66 15.33 12.06
N GLU A 416 -15.68 14.76 12.71
CA GLU A 416 -16.19 15.29 13.98
C GLU A 416 -15.16 15.10 15.11
N CYS A 417 -14.51 13.93 15.17
CA CYS A 417 -13.39 13.70 16.09
C CYS A 417 -12.27 14.73 15.90
N LEU A 418 -11.91 15.01 14.64
CA LEU A 418 -10.82 15.96 14.32
C LEU A 418 -11.17 17.38 14.80
N ARG A 419 -12.44 17.84 14.64
CA ARG A 419 -12.89 19.13 15.19
C ARG A 419 -12.76 19.23 16.70
N ARG A 420 -12.80 18.09 17.41
CA ARG A 420 -12.64 18.00 18.88
C ARG A 420 -11.23 17.65 19.31
N GLY A 421 -10.25 17.66 18.39
CA GLY A 421 -8.84 17.42 18.70
C GLY A 421 -8.39 15.96 18.65
N LEU A 422 -9.14 15.08 17.94
CA LEU A 422 -8.73 13.69 17.74
C LEU A 422 -8.70 13.33 16.25
N ALA A 423 -7.54 12.95 15.74
CA ALA A 423 -7.39 12.39 14.41
C ALA A 423 -7.49 10.84 14.45
N ILE A 424 -8.41 10.26 13.68
CA ILE A 424 -8.58 8.82 13.46
C ILE A 424 -8.69 8.52 11.97
N ALA A 425 -8.38 7.29 11.55
CA ALA A 425 -8.44 6.96 10.12
C ALA A 425 -9.80 6.34 9.74
N PRO A 426 -10.54 6.93 8.77
CA PRO A 426 -11.79 6.37 8.29
C PRO A 426 -11.57 5.08 7.50
N GLY A 427 -12.46 4.10 7.69
CA GLY A 427 -12.37 2.78 7.07
C GLY A 427 -12.52 2.77 5.55
N ALA A 428 -13.20 3.78 4.99
CA ALA A 428 -13.35 3.95 3.54
C ALA A 428 -12.00 3.98 2.80
N GLY A 429 -10.92 4.43 3.46
CA GLY A 429 -9.57 4.46 2.90
C GLY A 429 -8.90 3.09 2.73
N PHE A 430 -9.49 2.00 3.24
CA PHE A 430 -8.92 0.65 3.24
C PHE A 430 -9.69 -0.34 2.35
N GLY A 431 -10.48 0.13 1.38
CA GLY A 431 -11.23 -0.72 0.45
C GLY A 431 -12.75 -0.56 0.54
N GLY A 432 -13.23 0.59 1.01
CA GLY A 432 -14.66 0.89 1.02
C GLY A 432 -15.41 0.34 2.24
N TYR A 433 -14.74 0.29 3.39
CA TYR A 433 -15.32 -0.07 4.69
C TYR A 433 -15.86 1.18 5.39
N GLY A 434 -16.83 1.87 4.77
CA GLY A 434 -17.41 3.14 5.26
C GLY A 434 -17.81 3.13 6.74
N PRO A 435 -18.50 2.11 7.27
CA PRO A 435 -18.91 2.04 8.68
C PRO A 435 -17.77 1.75 9.67
N PHE A 436 -16.52 1.74 9.26
CA PHE A 436 -15.37 1.40 10.12
C PHE A 436 -14.47 2.61 10.35
N VAL A 437 -13.73 2.55 11.45
CA VAL A 437 -12.60 3.44 11.76
C VAL A 437 -11.40 2.64 12.22
N ARG A 438 -10.18 3.13 11.94
CA ARG A 438 -8.93 2.55 12.44
C ARG A 438 -8.32 3.47 13.50
N LEU A 439 -8.01 2.90 14.65
CA LEU A 439 -7.32 3.54 15.76
C LEU A 439 -5.90 2.95 15.87
N SER A 440 -4.91 3.80 16.05
CA SER A 440 -3.51 3.40 16.26
C SER A 440 -3.14 3.43 17.73
N ALA A 441 -2.43 2.42 18.22
CA ALA A 441 -1.91 2.33 19.59
C ALA A 441 -0.50 2.93 19.74
N CYS A 442 -0.06 3.80 18.82
CA CYS A 442 1.30 4.34 18.76
C CYS A 442 1.54 5.55 19.68
N ARG A 443 0.68 5.80 20.64
CA ARG A 443 0.85 6.89 21.62
C ARG A 443 0.86 6.32 23.05
N GLU A 444 1.38 7.11 24.00
CA GLU A 444 1.36 6.74 25.40
C GLU A 444 -0.07 6.54 25.93
N ALA A 445 -0.24 5.66 26.90
CA ALA A 445 -1.54 5.28 27.44
C ALA A 445 -2.43 6.47 27.89
N PRO A 446 -1.91 7.53 28.55
CA PRO A 446 -2.73 8.69 28.89
C PRO A 446 -3.25 9.46 27.67
N VAL A 447 -2.45 9.52 26.60
CA VAL A 447 -2.83 10.20 25.35
C VAL A 447 -3.91 9.38 24.62
N LEU A 448 -3.76 8.04 24.60
CA LEU A 448 -4.79 7.14 24.04
C LEU A 448 -6.09 7.26 24.82
N ALA A 449 -6.06 7.30 26.16
CA ALA A 449 -7.25 7.49 26.99
C ALA A 449 -7.97 8.79 26.64
N ARG A 450 -7.27 9.93 26.55
CA ARG A 450 -7.82 11.20 26.10
C ARG A 450 -8.47 11.11 24.71
N GLY A 451 -7.84 10.44 23.78
CA GLY A 451 -8.41 10.20 22.45
C GLY A 451 -9.69 9.38 22.51
N MET A 452 -9.73 8.35 23.35
CA MET A 452 -10.95 7.54 23.54
C MET A 452 -12.08 8.31 24.23
N ASP A 453 -11.78 9.22 25.16
CA ASP A 453 -12.79 10.10 25.78
C ASP A 453 -13.46 11.00 24.72
N ILE A 454 -12.65 11.56 23.79
CA ILE A 454 -13.19 12.36 22.67
C ILE A 454 -14.06 11.49 21.76
N LEU A 455 -13.59 10.31 21.37
CA LEU A 455 -14.37 9.39 20.54
C LEU A 455 -15.70 9.03 21.20
N ASN A 456 -15.68 8.67 22.48
CA ASN A 456 -16.89 8.37 23.28
C ASN A 456 -17.87 9.54 23.27
N SER A 457 -17.39 10.77 23.46
CA SER A 457 -18.22 11.98 23.41
C SER A 457 -18.90 12.16 22.05
N VAL A 458 -18.17 11.88 20.94
CA VAL A 458 -18.73 11.95 19.59
C VAL A 458 -19.79 10.88 19.37
N LEU A 459 -19.52 9.63 19.76
CA LEU A 459 -20.43 8.50 19.53
C LEU A 459 -21.70 8.56 20.40
N SER A 460 -21.61 9.17 21.59
CA SER A 460 -22.76 9.36 22.49
C SER A 460 -23.66 10.53 22.11
N GLY A 461 -23.36 11.26 21.02
CA GLY A 461 -24.12 12.44 20.62
C GLY A 461 -23.99 13.62 21.60
N GLY A 462 -22.97 13.61 22.45
CA GLY A 462 -22.65 14.71 23.36
C GLY A 462 -22.31 15.97 22.55
N GLY A 463 -23.13 17.03 22.70
CA GLY A 463 -22.82 18.35 22.16
C GLY A 463 -21.48 18.88 22.72
N PRO A 464 -20.91 19.94 22.08
CA PRO A 464 -19.67 20.55 22.54
C PRO A 464 -19.76 21.08 23.96
#